data_ea7c560fa35140dbd57e8a7515521b8f
#
_entry.id   ea7c560fa35140dbd57e8a7515521b8f
#
_cell.length_a   1.000
_cell.length_b   1.000
_cell.length_c   1.000
_cell.angle_alpha   90.00
_cell.angle_beta   90.00
_cell.angle_gamma   90.00
#
_symmetry.space_group_name_H-M   'P 1'
#
loop_
_entity.id
_entity.type
_entity.pdbx_description
1 polymer ?
#
loop_
_entity_poly.entity_id
_entity_poly.type
_entity_poly.pdbx_seq_one_letter_code
_entity_poly.pdbx_strand_id
1 'polypeptide(L)'
;MSGAPVDVPNPHQEEDDDDEEMPRVQMTRRRFVLGLGLIFAVVALLYYGLPRIAGIDETWHRIEQGDPWWLALALVFTVLSFGGYVVLFRYVYVEGGARIGMRESYEVTMASLAATRIFAAGGAGGIALTAWVMRRAGMSRRAVVDRTIVFLVLTYVVYMVGMLVVGVGLRTGVFPGPAPFGLTVVPAAFAGIAIMIALLIALLPTDLQRRVDEAIGRGGWLARLAAKAATLPASMSAGVRHSIDHVRARDPAILGSIGYWAFNIAVLWASFRAFGEAPPWAVLVMGFLVGMLGNLLPLPGGVGGVDGGMIGAFIGFGVDDGLAVVAVLTYRAFAFWLPTIPGAVAFFQLRRTVARWREERDHGRRTTAMARAGA
;
A
#
# COMPACT_ATOMS: atom_id res chain seq x y z
N MET A 1 46.30 -17.83 -1.55
CA MET A 1 45.56 -16.65 -2.01
C MET A 1 44.90 -17.03 -3.33
N SER A 2 43.67 -17.54 -3.28
CA SER A 2 42.90 -17.94 -4.47
C SER A 2 41.84 -16.88 -4.67
N GLY A 3 41.98 -16.07 -5.72
CA GLY A 3 41.00 -15.06 -6.10
C GLY A 3 39.71 -15.75 -6.59
N ALA A 4 38.59 -15.47 -5.93
CA ALA A 4 37.29 -15.82 -6.46
C ALA A 4 37.05 -15.10 -7.79
N PRO A 5 36.48 -15.75 -8.82
CA PRO A 5 36.16 -15.12 -10.08
C PRO A 5 35.11 -14.01 -9.82
N VAL A 6 35.43 -12.80 -10.25
CA VAL A 6 34.49 -11.69 -10.33
C VAL A 6 33.43 -12.09 -11.34
N ASP A 7 32.22 -12.26 -10.86
CA ASP A 7 31.04 -12.54 -11.69
C ASP A 7 30.76 -11.32 -12.57
N VAL A 8 31.28 -11.36 -13.80
CA VAL A 8 31.04 -10.32 -14.82
C VAL A 8 29.65 -10.54 -15.36
N PRO A 9 28.70 -9.59 -15.18
CA PRO A 9 27.34 -9.73 -15.69
C PRO A 9 27.36 -10.02 -17.19
N ASN A 10 26.62 -11.03 -17.62
CA ASN A 10 26.51 -11.40 -19.04
C ASN A 10 25.81 -10.23 -19.78
N PRO A 11 26.45 -9.59 -20.77
CA PRO A 11 25.86 -8.45 -21.49
C PRO A 11 24.52 -8.77 -22.17
N HIS A 12 24.23 -10.03 -22.50
CA HIS A 12 22.94 -10.45 -23.07
C HIS A 12 21.82 -10.50 -22.03
N GLN A 13 22.11 -10.61 -20.71
CA GLN A 13 21.08 -10.51 -19.67
C GLN A 13 20.66 -9.06 -19.43
N GLU A 14 21.54 -8.08 -19.71
CA GLU A 14 21.20 -6.66 -19.61
C GLU A 14 20.30 -6.19 -20.79
N GLU A 15 20.48 -6.78 -21.99
CA GLU A 15 19.65 -6.45 -23.18
C GLU A 15 18.21 -6.97 -23.04
N ASP A 16 18.00 -8.19 -22.54
CA ASP A 16 16.66 -8.75 -22.29
C ASP A 16 15.88 -7.99 -21.20
N ASP A 17 16.57 -7.36 -20.24
CA ASP A 17 15.96 -6.59 -19.16
C ASP A 17 15.51 -5.17 -19.60
N ASP A 18 16.10 -4.62 -20.66
CA ASP A 18 15.77 -3.26 -21.16
C ASP A 18 14.49 -3.22 -21.99
N ASP A 19 14.03 -4.36 -22.53
CA ASP A 19 12.84 -4.48 -23.37
C ASP A 19 11.56 -4.84 -22.58
N GLU A 20 11.61 -4.93 -21.25
CA GLU A 20 10.38 -5.01 -20.45
C GLU A 20 9.55 -3.72 -20.67
N GLU A 21 8.69 -3.77 -21.69
CA GLU A 21 7.69 -2.72 -21.91
C GLU A 21 6.87 -2.50 -20.62
N MET A 22 6.47 -1.25 -20.39
CA MET A 22 5.52 -0.92 -19.31
C MET A 22 4.42 -2.00 -19.30
N PRO A 23 4.09 -2.61 -18.15
CA PRO A 23 3.01 -3.57 -18.07
C PRO A 23 1.84 -3.04 -18.89
N ARG A 24 1.64 -3.60 -20.07
CA ARG A 24 0.55 -3.18 -20.94
C ARG A 24 -0.74 -3.64 -20.27
N VAL A 25 -1.22 -2.81 -19.37
CA VAL A 25 -2.65 -2.79 -19.16
C VAL A 25 -3.20 -2.27 -20.48
N GLN A 26 -3.59 -3.19 -21.37
CA GLN A 26 -4.25 -2.83 -22.63
C GLN A 26 -5.59 -2.18 -22.28
N MET A 27 -5.50 -0.96 -21.75
CA MET A 27 -6.67 -0.13 -21.55
C MET A 27 -7.02 0.49 -22.89
N THR A 28 -7.80 -0.25 -23.65
CA THR A 28 -8.54 0.34 -24.75
C THR A 28 -9.27 1.56 -24.19
N ARG A 29 -9.24 2.69 -24.89
CA ARG A 29 -9.94 3.93 -24.49
C ARG A 29 -11.36 3.65 -23.96
N ARG A 30 -12.03 2.65 -24.54
CA ARG A 30 -13.35 2.15 -24.13
C ARG A 30 -13.33 1.53 -22.71
N ARG A 31 -12.34 0.71 -22.36
CA ARG A 31 -12.22 0.11 -21.02
C ARG A 31 -11.85 1.14 -19.96
N PHE A 32 -11.06 2.16 -20.32
CA PHE A 32 -10.76 3.29 -19.46
C PHE A 32 -12.01 4.12 -19.16
N VAL A 33 -12.77 4.47 -20.19
CA VAL A 33 -14.02 5.22 -20.05
C VAL A 33 -15.07 4.40 -19.30
N LEU A 34 -15.18 3.09 -19.58
CA LEU A 34 -16.07 2.19 -18.82
C LEU A 34 -15.64 2.04 -17.36
N GLY A 35 -14.34 1.92 -17.07
CA GLY A 35 -13.82 1.87 -15.71
C GLY A 35 -14.08 3.18 -14.96
N LEU A 36 -13.82 4.32 -15.59
CA LEU A 36 -14.12 5.63 -15.04
C LEU A 36 -15.62 5.83 -14.86
N GLY A 37 -16.44 5.41 -15.82
CA GLY A 37 -17.90 5.45 -15.74
C GLY A 37 -18.45 4.55 -14.64
N LEU A 38 -17.90 3.35 -14.47
CA LEU A 38 -18.25 2.45 -13.37
C LEU A 38 -17.88 3.06 -12.01
N ILE A 39 -16.69 3.64 -11.89
CA ILE A 39 -16.27 4.36 -10.70
C ILE A 39 -17.25 5.49 -10.40
N PHE A 40 -17.60 6.29 -11.42
CA PHE A 40 -18.55 7.38 -11.26
C PHE A 40 -19.96 6.91 -10.89
N ALA A 41 -20.41 5.80 -11.49
CA ALA A 41 -21.69 5.17 -11.18
C ALA A 41 -21.72 4.62 -9.74
N VAL A 42 -20.64 3.98 -9.29
CA VAL A 42 -20.52 3.49 -7.90
C VAL A 42 -20.45 4.64 -6.91
N VAL A 43 -19.71 5.70 -7.22
CA VAL A 43 -19.70 6.93 -6.41
C VAL A 43 -21.10 7.54 -6.34
N ALA A 44 -21.76 7.70 -7.48
CA ALA A 44 -23.12 8.21 -7.53
C ALA A 44 -24.10 7.32 -6.74
N LEU A 45 -23.96 6.00 -6.86
CA LEU A 45 -24.76 5.05 -6.08
C LEU A 45 -24.52 5.17 -4.57
N LEU A 46 -23.25 5.29 -4.16
CA LEU A 46 -22.87 5.45 -2.74
C LEU A 46 -23.32 6.81 -2.17
N TYR A 47 -23.16 7.88 -2.95
CA TYR A 47 -23.47 9.23 -2.47
C TYR A 47 -24.94 9.63 -2.66
N TYR A 48 -25.63 9.09 -3.66
CA TYR A 48 -27.03 9.45 -3.96
C TYR A 48 -28.01 8.29 -3.80
N GLY A 49 -27.56 7.05 -4.07
CA GLY A 49 -28.43 5.87 -4.03
C GLY A 49 -28.55 5.26 -2.64
N LEU A 50 -27.43 5.04 -1.95
CA LEU A 50 -27.42 4.42 -0.62
C LEU A 50 -28.21 5.25 0.43
N PRO A 51 -28.02 6.58 0.53
CA PRO A 51 -28.82 7.41 1.42
C PRO A 51 -30.32 7.37 1.13
N ARG A 52 -30.71 7.34 -0.15
CA ARG A 52 -32.12 7.24 -0.55
C ARG A 52 -32.75 5.87 -0.28
N ILE A 53 -31.98 4.79 -0.53
CA ILE A 53 -32.45 3.41 -0.29
C ILE A 53 -32.55 3.13 1.21
N ALA A 54 -31.65 3.70 2.01
CA ALA A 54 -31.63 3.57 3.46
C ALA A 54 -32.64 4.49 4.18
N GLY A 55 -33.43 5.30 3.43
CA GLY A 55 -34.37 6.23 4.02
C GLY A 55 -33.72 7.40 4.78
N ILE A 56 -32.45 7.68 4.49
CA ILE A 56 -31.67 8.70 5.20
C ILE A 56 -31.74 10.02 4.43
N ASP A 57 -32.94 10.55 4.24
CA ASP A 57 -33.12 11.91 3.67
C ASP A 57 -32.44 12.99 4.53
N GLU A 58 -32.27 12.76 5.83
CA GLU A 58 -31.48 13.60 6.73
C GLU A 58 -29.98 13.60 6.44
N THR A 59 -29.43 12.57 5.78
CA THR A 59 -27.98 12.48 5.52
C THR A 59 -27.51 13.57 4.57
N TRP A 60 -28.35 13.94 3.59
CA TRP A 60 -28.00 15.01 2.64
C TRP A 60 -27.98 16.38 3.34
N HIS A 61 -28.96 16.67 4.16
CA HIS A 61 -28.98 17.91 4.96
C HIS A 61 -27.80 17.96 5.95
N ARG A 62 -27.37 16.83 6.49
CA ARG A 62 -26.19 16.75 7.36
C ARG A 62 -24.89 17.06 6.59
N ILE A 63 -24.75 16.63 5.34
CA ILE A 63 -23.55 16.92 4.51
C ILE A 63 -23.41 18.45 4.29
N GLU A 64 -24.51 19.15 4.06
CA GLU A 64 -24.51 20.61 3.90
C GLU A 64 -24.17 21.37 5.20
N GLN A 65 -24.38 20.76 6.36
CA GLN A 65 -24.12 21.33 7.68
C GLN A 65 -22.72 21.04 8.22
N GLY A 66 -21.87 20.35 7.45
CA GLY A 66 -20.52 20.02 7.88
C GLY A 66 -19.69 21.24 8.24
N ASP A 67 -19.07 21.24 9.42
CA ASP A 67 -18.20 22.32 9.87
C ASP A 67 -16.96 22.43 8.96
N PRO A 68 -16.80 23.54 8.21
CA PRO A 68 -15.73 23.70 7.23
C PRO A 68 -14.34 23.68 7.85
N TRP A 69 -14.18 24.01 9.14
CA TRP A 69 -12.91 23.95 9.84
C TRP A 69 -12.40 22.51 9.95
N TRP A 70 -13.28 21.59 10.35
CA TRP A 70 -12.90 20.18 10.45
C TRP A 70 -12.66 19.54 9.09
N LEU A 71 -13.38 19.97 8.05
CA LEU A 71 -13.13 19.53 6.67
C LEU A 71 -11.78 20.04 6.16
N ALA A 72 -11.41 21.28 6.47
CA ALA A 72 -10.08 21.82 6.14
C ALA A 72 -8.98 21.04 6.89
N LEU A 73 -9.20 20.69 8.15
CA LEU A 73 -8.28 19.89 8.94
C LEU A 73 -8.13 18.45 8.37
N ALA A 74 -9.24 17.85 7.91
CA ALA A 74 -9.21 16.57 7.22
C ALA A 74 -8.34 16.62 5.95
N LEU A 75 -8.40 17.70 5.19
CA LEU A 75 -7.53 17.93 4.04
C LEU A 75 -6.06 18.00 4.45
N VAL A 76 -5.72 18.75 5.51
CA VAL A 76 -4.34 18.83 6.03
C VAL A 76 -3.84 17.44 6.45
N PHE A 77 -4.64 16.69 7.21
CA PHE A 77 -4.28 15.34 7.62
C PHE A 77 -4.12 14.39 6.42
N THR A 78 -4.92 14.57 5.37
CA THR A 78 -4.75 13.81 4.13
C THR A 78 -3.38 14.06 3.50
N VAL A 79 -2.95 15.31 3.38
CA VAL A 79 -1.63 15.67 2.85
C VAL A 79 -0.52 15.10 3.72
N LEU A 80 -0.63 15.21 5.05
CA LEU A 80 0.34 14.66 5.99
C LEU A 80 0.42 13.12 5.92
N SER A 81 -0.71 12.44 5.75
CA SER A 81 -0.74 10.99 5.59
C SER A 81 0.04 10.54 4.35
N PHE A 82 -0.19 11.19 3.19
CA PHE A 82 0.58 10.88 1.98
C PHE A 82 2.05 11.30 2.11
N GLY A 83 2.35 12.36 2.85
CA GLY A 83 3.71 12.71 3.23
C GLY A 83 4.41 11.57 3.97
N GLY A 84 3.76 10.98 4.97
CA GLY A 84 4.24 9.80 5.67
C GLY A 84 4.49 8.61 4.74
N TYR A 85 3.60 8.38 3.78
CA TYR A 85 3.75 7.30 2.81
C TYR A 85 4.92 7.52 1.84
N VAL A 86 5.17 8.78 1.42
CA VAL A 86 6.35 9.14 0.62
C VAL A 86 7.63 8.97 1.42
N VAL A 87 7.64 9.33 2.72
CA VAL A 87 8.78 9.09 3.61
C VAL A 87 9.09 7.61 3.71
N LEU A 88 8.09 6.76 4.00
CA LEU A 88 8.25 5.30 4.02
C LEU A 88 8.85 4.79 2.70
N PHE A 89 8.29 5.21 1.56
CA PHE A 89 8.79 4.83 0.25
C PHE A 89 10.26 5.19 0.05
N ARG A 90 10.65 6.41 0.39
CA ARG A 90 12.03 6.88 0.21
C ARG A 90 13.03 6.07 1.03
N TYR A 91 12.75 5.87 2.31
CA TYR A 91 13.65 5.12 3.18
C TYR A 91 13.80 3.66 2.76
N VAL A 92 12.75 3.05 2.23
CA VAL A 92 12.83 1.67 1.75
C VAL A 92 13.53 1.56 0.40
N TYR A 93 13.16 2.38 -0.58
CA TYR A 93 13.64 2.21 -1.95
C TYR A 93 14.86 3.08 -2.28
N VAL A 94 14.89 4.34 -1.86
CA VAL A 94 15.95 5.28 -2.26
C VAL A 94 17.22 5.02 -1.45
N GLU A 95 17.13 4.93 -0.13
CA GLU A 95 18.27 4.51 0.69
C GLU A 95 18.67 3.05 0.43
N GLY A 96 17.74 2.24 -0.09
CA GLY A 96 17.98 0.91 -0.59
C GLY A 96 18.67 0.81 -1.93
N GLY A 97 19.08 1.93 -2.55
CA GLY A 97 19.90 1.98 -3.75
C GLY A 97 19.24 2.54 -5.02
N ALA A 98 17.96 2.95 -4.99
CA ALA A 98 17.35 3.62 -6.12
C ALA A 98 17.86 5.06 -6.26
N ARG A 99 18.32 5.43 -7.46
CA ARG A 99 18.84 6.78 -7.75
C ARG A 99 17.73 7.71 -8.24
N ILE A 100 16.81 8.05 -7.34
CA ILE A 100 15.69 8.95 -7.65
C ILE A 100 15.60 10.06 -6.60
N GLY A 101 15.19 11.26 -7.05
CA GLY A 101 15.01 12.43 -6.20
C GLY A 101 13.69 12.42 -5.44
N MET A 102 13.41 13.53 -4.73
CA MET A 102 12.17 13.70 -3.95
C MET A 102 10.96 13.78 -4.86
N ARG A 103 11.09 14.50 -5.98
CA ARG A 103 10.01 14.66 -6.96
C ARG A 103 9.61 13.33 -7.57
N GLU A 104 10.58 12.54 -8.01
CA GLU A 104 10.35 11.23 -8.60
C GLU A 104 9.74 10.27 -7.56
N SER A 105 10.19 10.33 -6.31
CA SER A 105 9.61 9.54 -5.21
C SER A 105 8.14 9.86 -5.01
N TYR A 106 7.77 11.14 -5.05
CA TYR A 106 6.37 11.58 -5.01
C TYR A 106 5.58 11.09 -6.24
N GLU A 107 6.14 11.28 -7.45
CA GLU A 107 5.50 10.85 -8.70
C GLU A 107 5.22 9.33 -8.68
N VAL A 108 6.21 8.51 -8.27
CA VAL A 108 6.05 7.05 -8.17
C VAL A 108 5.01 6.67 -7.13
N THR A 109 5.09 7.25 -5.94
CA THR A 109 4.17 6.92 -4.84
C THR A 109 2.73 7.26 -5.20
N MET A 110 2.48 8.47 -5.70
CA MET A 110 1.13 8.92 -6.05
C MET A 110 0.57 8.19 -7.28
N ALA A 111 1.41 7.96 -8.31
CA ALA A 111 1.01 7.19 -9.48
C ALA A 111 0.67 5.73 -9.12
N SER A 112 1.44 5.11 -8.24
CA SER A 112 1.21 3.73 -7.78
C SER A 112 -0.07 3.63 -6.95
N LEU A 113 -0.37 4.62 -6.11
CA LEU A 113 -1.64 4.71 -5.39
C LEU A 113 -2.83 4.84 -6.35
N ALA A 114 -2.74 5.72 -7.36
CA ALA A 114 -3.78 5.86 -8.36
C ALA A 114 -3.96 4.56 -9.17
N ALA A 115 -2.86 3.90 -9.55
CA ALA A 115 -2.90 2.61 -10.23
C ALA A 115 -3.59 1.54 -9.38
N THR A 116 -3.30 1.46 -8.09
CA THR A 116 -3.94 0.54 -7.15
C THR A 116 -5.46 0.75 -7.08
N ARG A 117 -5.91 2.00 -7.16
CA ARG A 117 -7.33 2.37 -7.05
C ARG A 117 -8.11 2.14 -8.34
N ILE A 118 -7.47 2.40 -9.49
CA ILE A 118 -8.10 2.28 -10.81
C ILE A 118 -8.13 0.82 -11.28
N PHE A 119 -7.08 0.06 -10.99
CA PHE A 119 -6.97 -1.33 -11.42
C PHE A 119 -7.56 -2.27 -10.37
N ALA A 120 -8.60 -3.01 -10.76
CA ALA A 120 -9.34 -3.97 -9.94
C ALA A 120 -8.54 -5.22 -9.51
N ALA A 121 -7.22 -5.14 -9.42
CA ALA A 121 -6.33 -6.28 -9.19
C ALA A 121 -5.84 -6.37 -7.73
N GLY A 122 -6.66 -6.02 -6.74
CA GLY A 122 -6.33 -6.21 -5.33
C GLY A 122 -5.01 -5.54 -4.87
N GLY A 123 -4.72 -4.34 -5.37
CA GLY A 123 -3.47 -3.63 -5.04
C GLY A 123 -2.27 -3.95 -5.95
N ALA A 124 -2.34 -5.00 -6.77
CA ALA A 124 -1.24 -5.44 -7.62
C ALA A 124 -0.80 -4.38 -8.66
N GLY A 125 -1.73 -3.51 -9.12
CA GLY A 125 -1.42 -2.46 -10.09
C GLY A 125 -0.36 -1.47 -9.61
N GLY A 126 -0.44 -1.02 -8.37
CA GLY A 126 0.56 -0.11 -7.78
C GLY A 126 1.90 -0.80 -7.54
N ILE A 127 1.88 -2.05 -7.07
CA ILE A 127 3.10 -2.84 -6.87
C ILE A 127 3.82 -3.06 -8.20
N ALA A 128 3.09 -3.45 -9.25
CA ALA A 128 3.66 -3.66 -10.58
C ALA A 128 4.25 -2.37 -11.17
N LEU A 129 3.55 -1.23 -11.02
CA LEU A 129 4.05 0.07 -11.46
C LEU A 129 5.32 0.47 -10.70
N THR A 130 5.31 0.33 -9.36
CA THR A 130 6.49 0.61 -8.54
C THR A 130 7.68 -0.26 -8.96
N ALA A 131 7.47 -1.57 -9.11
CA ALA A 131 8.51 -2.49 -9.53
C ALA A 131 9.09 -2.11 -10.91
N TRP A 132 8.25 -1.82 -11.87
CA TRP A 132 8.66 -1.40 -13.20
C TRP A 132 9.50 -0.11 -13.16
N VAL A 133 9.06 0.91 -12.40
CA VAL A 133 9.82 2.18 -12.28
C VAL A 133 11.16 1.95 -11.59
N MET A 134 11.20 1.17 -10.50
CA MET A 134 12.44 0.91 -9.77
C MET A 134 13.46 0.14 -10.63
N ARG A 135 13.00 -0.77 -11.47
CA ARG A 135 13.85 -1.41 -12.48
C ARG A 135 14.45 -0.37 -13.44
N ARG A 136 13.63 0.56 -13.92
CA ARG A 136 14.06 1.67 -14.80
C ARG A 136 14.98 2.68 -14.09
N ALA A 137 14.86 2.80 -12.77
CA ALA A 137 15.80 3.59 -11.95
C ALA A 137 17.13 2.87 -11.65
N GLY A 138 17.36 1.68 -12.24
CA GLY A 138 18.62 0.95 -12.14
C GLY A 138 18.69 -0.08 -11.02
N MET A 139 17.58 -0.39 -10.34
CA MET A 139 17.58 -1.46 -9.34
C MET A 139 17.54 -2.84 -10.00
N SER A 140 18.29 -3.81 -9.46
CA SER A 140 18.20 -5.21 -9.87
C SER A 140 16.81 -5.80 -9.53
N ARG A 141 16.37 -6.80 -10.31
CA ARG A 141 15.07 -7.47 -10.08
C ARG A 141 14.95 -8.01 -8.65
N ARG A 142 16.02 -8.61 -8.15
CA ARG A 142 16.06 -9.13 -6.78
C ARG A 142 15.91 -8.03 -5.75
N ALA A 143 16.64 -6.92 -5.89
CA ALA A 143 16.53 -5.78 -4.97
C ALA A 143 15.12 -5.17 -4.96
N VAL A 144 14.45 -5.07 -6.13
CA VAL A 144 13.07 -4.59 -6.20
C VAL A 144 12.12 -5.49 -5.42
N VAL A 145 12.22 -6.82 -5.58
CA VAL A 145 11.39 -7.77 -4.84
C VAL A 145 11.63 -7.64 -3.34
N ASP A 146 12.90 -7.66 -2.90
CA ASP A 146 13.26 -7.56 -1.48
C ASP A 146 12.75 -6.26 -0.86
N ARG A 147 12.93 -5.11 -1.54
CA ARG A 147 12.44 -3.81 -1.06
C ARG A 147 10.92 -3.70 -1.06
N THR A 148 10.25 -4.34 -2.03
CA THR A 148 8.79 -4.40 -2.05
C THR A 148 8.27 -5.17 -0.85
N ILE A 149 8.90 -6.28 -0.48
CA ILE A 149 8.52 -7.04 0.72
C ILE A 149 8.73 -6.20 1.98
N VAL A 150 9.90 -5.55 2.13
CA VAL A 150 10.17 -4.64 3.26
C VAL A 150 9.12 -3.55 3.36
N PHE A 151 8.79 -2.90 2.23
CA PHE A 151 7.79 -1.85 2.16
C PHE A 151 6.41 -2.32 2.63
N LEU A 152 5.96 -3.48 2.16
CA LEU A 152 4.68 -4.07 2.55
C LEU A 152 4.67 -4.46 4.03
N VAL A 153 5.74 -5.10 4.52
CA VAL A 153 5.85 -5.48 5.93
C VAL A 153 5.82 -4.25 6.82
N LEU A 154 6.62 -3.22 6.54
CA LEU A 154 6.64 -1.99 7.33
C LEU A 154 5.29 -1.25 7.27
N THR A 155 4.61 -1.27 6.13
CA THR A 155 3.27 -0.69 6.01
C THR A 155 2.27 -1.42 6.89
N TYR A 156 2.22 -2.74 6.83
CA TYR A 156 1.17 -3.51 7.49
C TYR A 156 1.47 -3.92 8.92
N VAL A 157 2.74 -3.93 9.36
CA VAL A 157 3.06 -4.26 10.76
C VAL A 157 2.45 -3.25 11.72
N VAL A 158 2.51 -1.95 11.41
CA VAL A 158 1.91 -0.89 12.23
C VAL A 158 0.39 -1.08 12.32
N TYR A 159 -0.24 -1.39 11.19
CA TYR A 159 -1.66 -1.69 11.12
C TYR A 159 -2.05 -2.90 11.97
N MET A 160 -1.32 -4.03 11.86
CA MET A 160 -1.60 -5.25 12.61
C MET A 160 -1.34 -5.09 14.11
N VAL A 161 -0.24 -4.44 14.48
CA VAL A 161 0.06 -4.14 15.90
C VAL A 161 -1.01 -3.23 16.48
N GLY A 162 -1.42 -2.20 15.76
CA GLY A 162 -2.52 -1.31 16.18
C GLY A 162 -3.82 -2.09 16.42
N MET A 163 -4.19 -2.98 15.51
CA MET A 163 -5.41 -3.80 15.62
C MET A 163 -5.34 -4.75 16.83
N LEU A 164 -4.18 -5.40 17.06
CA LEU A 164 -3.99 -6.28 18.20
C LEU A 164 -4.07 -5.51 19.52
N VAL A 165 -3.31 -4.41 19.64
CA VAL A 165 -3.22 -3.63 20.89
C VAL A 165 -4.57 -2.98 21.23
N VAL A 166 -5.21 -2.34 20.25
CA VAL A 166 -6.48 -1.65 20.50
C VAL A 166 -7.62 -2.64 20.72
N GLY A 167 -7.66 -3.74 19.97
CA GLY A 167 -8.67 -4.78 20.15
C GLY A 167 -8.58 -5.46 21.52
N VAL A 168 -7.36 -5.81 21.97
CA VAL A 168 -7.13 -6.33 23.32
C VAL A 168 -7.44 -5.28 24.38
N GLY A 169 -6.98 -4.03 24.19
CA GLY A 169 -7.19 -2.94 25.13
C GLY A 169 -8.67 -2.60 25.37
N LEU A 170 -9.49 -2.60 24.29
CA LEU A 170 -10.96 -2.47 24.41
C LEU A 170 -11.56 -3.65 25.15
N ARG A 171 -11.15 -4.88 24.83
CA ARG A 171 -11.71 -6.10 25.42
C ARG A 171 -11.40 -6.25 26.90
N THR A 172 -10.23 -5.81 27.32
CA THR A 172 -9.78 -5.86 28.73
C THR A 172 -10.25 -4.65 29.54
N GLY A 173 -10.90 -3.65 28.92
CA GLY A 173 -11.33 -2.43 29.58
C GLY A 173 -10.21 -1.44 29.87
N VAL A 174 -9.00 -1.67 29.36
CA VAL A 174 -7.87 -0.71 29.45
C VAL A 174 -8.17 0.55 28.65
N PHE A 175 -8.84 0.38 27.49
CA PHE A 175 -9.28 1.50 26.68
C PHE A 175 -10.78 1.71 26.80
N PRO A 176 -11.26 2.98 26.85
CA PRO A 176 -12.68 3.29 27.00
C PRO A 176 -13.45 2.97 25.69
N GLY A 177 -14.62 2.41 25.84
CA GLY A 177 -15.56 2.18 24.76
C GLY A 177 -16.24 0.82 24.82
N PRO A 178 -17.31 0.62 24.03
CA PRO A 178 -17.94 -0.68 23.88
C PRO A 178 -16.98 -1.68 23.23
N ALA A 179 -17.06 -2.96 23.62
CA ALA A 179 -16.14 -4.00 23.18
C ALA A 179 -16.88 -5.25 22.66
N PRO A 180 -17.66 -5.15 21.56
CA PRO A 180 -18.31 -6.30 20.95
C PRO A 180 -17.26 -7.36 20.54
N PHE A 181 -17.50 -8.62 20.89
CA PHE A 181 -16.55 -9.72 20.66
C PHE A 181 -16.09 -9.80 19.19
N GLY A 182 -17.03 -9.75 18.25
CA GLY A 182 -16.76 -9.85 16.82
C GLY A 182 -15.91 -8.70 16.24
N LEU A 183 -15.97 -7.52 16.87
CA LEU A 183 -15.25 -6.33 16.41
C LEU A 183 -13.95 -6.05 17.18
N THR A 184 -13.68 -6.79 18.25
CA THR A 184 -12.48 -6.62 19.08
C THR A 184 -11.61 -7.88 19.07
N VAL A 185 -12.14 -9.00 19.53
CA VAL A 185 -11.37 -10.25 19.69
C VAL A 185 -11.03 -10.88 18.34
N VAL A 186 -12.00 -10.98 17.43
CA VAL A 186 -11.78 -11.63 16.13
C VAL A 186 -10.71 -10.91 15.30
N PRO A 187 -10.77 -9.56 15.11
CA PRO A 187 -9.71 -8.85 14.39
C PRO A 187 -8.37 -8.87 15.14
N ALA A 188 -8.37 -8.78 16.48
CA ALA A 188 -7.15 -8.88 17.27
C ALA A 188 -6.49 -10.26 17.13
N ALA A 189 -7.27 -11.34 17.15
CA ALA A 189 -6.78 -12.70 16.93
C ALA A 189 -6.21 -12.86 15.51
N PHE A 190 -6.92 -12.35 14.49
CA PHE A 190 -6.42 -12.31 13.11
C PHE A 190 -5.07 -11.60 13.03
N ALA A 191 -4.95 -10.40 13.62
CA ALA A 191 -3.70 -9.65 13.63
C ALA A 191 -2.59 -10.38 14.39
N GLY A 192 -2.89 -10.96 15.54
CA GLY A 192 -1.94 -11.77 16.34
C GLY A 192 -1.43 -12.97 15.57
N ILE A 193 -2.30 -13.70 14.88
CA ILE A 193 -1.93 -14.84 14.03
C ILE A 193 -1.05 -14.36 12.86
N ALA A 194 -1.42 -13.26 12.20
CA ALA A 194 -0.63 -12.71 11.09
C ALA A 194 0.78 -12.28 11.54
N ILE A 195 0.89 -11.62 12.69
CA ILE A 195 2.19 -11.27 13.30
C ILE A 195 2.98 -12.53 13.65
N MET A 196 2.35 -13.52 14.25
CA MET A 196 3.00 -14.78 14.62
C MET A 196 3.53 -15.51 13.39
N ILE A 197 2.74 -15.59 12.32
CA ILE A 197 3.19 -16.18 11.04
C ILE A 197 4.39 -15.40 10.49
N ALA A 198 4.35 -14.06 10.48
CA ALA A 198 5.46 -13.24 10.02
C ALA A 198 6.74 -13.49 10.85
N LEU A 199 6.63 -13.60 12.18
CA LEU A 199 7.76 -13.93 13.06
C LEU A 199 8.29 -15.34 12.82
N LEU A 200 7.41 -16.32 12.63
CA LEU A 200 7.83 -17.70 12.29
C LEU A 200 8.56 -17.73 10.95
N ILE A 201 8.08 -17.00 9.95
CA ILE A 201 8.77 -16.84 8.65
C ILE A 201 10.14 -16.20 8.86
N ALA A 202 10.26 -15.19 9.74
CA ALA A 202 11.54 -14.57 10.04
C ALA A 202 12.55 -15.53 10.70
N LEU A 203 12.09 -16.56 11.38
CA LEU A 203 12.95 -17.58 12.00
C LEU A 203 13.46 -18.64 11.01
N LEU A 204 12.90 -18.69 9.78
CA LEU A 204 13.37 -19.64 8.76
C LEU A 204 14.85 -19.36 8.42
N PRO A 205 15.68 -20.40 8.26
CA PRO A 205 17.09 -20.24 7.90
C PRO A 205 17.26 -19.47 6.57
N THR A 206 18.27 -18.62 6.49
CA THR A 206 18.60 -17.86 5.26
C THR A 206 19.01 -18.76 4.11
N ASP A 207 19.54 -19.92 4.42
CA ASP A 207 20.02 -20.95 3.50
C ASP A 207 18.94 -22.03 3.21
N LEU A 208 17.68 -21.75 3.55
CA LEU A 208 16.58 -22.69 3.29
C LEU A 208 16.53 -23.10 1.81
N GLN A 209 16.68 -22.16 0.90
CA GLN A 209 16.71 -22.43 -0.53
C GLN A 209 17.86 -23.38 -0.89
N ARG A 210 19.07 -23.10 -0.41
CA ARG A 210 20.23 -23.97 -0.62
C ARG A 210 20.05 -25.36 -0.01
N ARG A 211 19.50 -25.45 1.21
CA ARG A 211 19.21 -26.75 1.86
C ARG A 211 18.15 -27.54 1.10
N VAL A 212 17.12 -26.85 0.57
CA VAL A 212 16.10 -27.48 -0.26
C VAL A 212 16.71 -27.94 -1.59
N ASP A 213 17.54 -27.12 -2.24
CA ASP A 213 18.24 -27.48 -3.49
C ASP A 213 19.21 -28.68 -3.27
N GLU A 214 19.93 -28.72 -2.14
CA GLU A 214 20.80 -29.80 -1.76
C GLU A 214 20.02 -31.09 -1.45
N ALA A 215 18.88 -30.99 -0.77
CA ALA A 215 18.01 -32.12 -0.44
C ALA A 215 17.28 -32.70 -1.67
N ILE A 216 16.99 -31.87 -2.67
CA ILE A 216 16.26 -32.24 -3.88
C ILE A 216 17.22 -32.67 -5.02
N GLY A 217 18.47 -32.59 -4.82
CA GLY A 217 19.63 -32.64 -5.73
C GLY A 217 19.69 -33.67 -6.85
N ARG A 218 18.60 -34.36 -7.25
CA ARG A 218 18.50 -35.26 -8.43
C ARG A 218 17.04 -35.49 -8.86
N GLY A 219 16.10 -34.66 -8.48
CA GLY A 219 14.68 -34.92 -8.65
C GLY A 219 14.05 -34.23 -9.85
N GLY A 220 12.99 -34.84 -10.39
CA GLY A 220 12.22 -34.40 -11.54
C GLY A 220 11.42 -33.08 -11.34
N TRP A 221 10.33 -32.90 -12.07
CA TRP A 221 9.52 -31.67 -12.07
C TRP A 221 8.98 -31.24 -10.70
N LEU A 222 8.69 -32.20 -9.81
CA LEU A 222 8.27 -31.92 -8.42
C LEU A 222 9.36 -31.22 -7.62
N ALA A 223 10.62 -31.58 -7.84
CA ALA A 223 11.78 -30.94 -7.21
C ALA A 223 11.91 -29.47 -7.66
N ARG A 224 11.71 -29.19 -8.95
CA ARG A 224 11.70 -27.81 -9.50
C ARG A 224 10.54 -26.99 -8.96
N LEU A 225 9.37 -27.60 -8.77
CA LEU A 225 8.22 -26.94 -8.17
C LEU A 225 8.46 -26.62 -6.69
N ALA A 226 9.06 -27.56 -5.93
CA ALA A 226 9.42 -27.36 -4.52
C ALA A 226 10.52 -26.29 -4.37
N ALA A 227 11.54 -26.29 -5.24
CA ALA A 227 12.55 -25.23 -5.26
C ALA A 227 11.95 -23.85 -5.55
N LYS A 228 11.05 -23.73 -6.54
CA LYS A 228 10.30 -22.50 -6.79
C LYS A 228 9.40 -22.11 -5.60
N ALA A 229 8.77 -23.08 -4.94
CA ALA A 229 7.95 -22.81 -3.76
C ALA A 229 8.80 -22.36 -2.55
N ALA A 230 10.05 -22.81 -2.44
CA ALA A 230 10.98 -22.41 -1.37
C ALA A 230 11.59 -21.00 -1.57
N THR A 231 11.60 -20.45 -2.80
CA THR A 231 12.14 -19.11 -3.06
C THR A 231 11.29 -18.00 -2.42
N LEU A 232 9.96 -18.16 -2.42
CA LEU A 232 9.04 -17.18 -1.80
C LEU A 232 9.24 -17.07 -0.28
N PRO A 233 9.25 -18.17 0.51
CA PRO A 233 9.53 -18.11 1.95
C PRO A 233 10.92 -17.53 2.27
N ALA A 234 11.95 -17.81 1.47
CA ALA A 234 13.28 -17.27 1.68
C ALA A 234 13.34 -15.74 1.49
N SER A 235 12.74 -15.23 0.41
CA SER A 235 12.65 -13.78 0.16
C SER A 235 11.77 -13.09 1.21
N MET A 236 10.67 -13.70 1.63
CA MET A 236 9.82 -13.19 2.71
C MET A 236 10.58 -13.16 4.04
N SER A 237 11.34 -14.20 4.38
CA SER A 237 12.17 -14.25 5.59
C SER A 237 13.21 -13.13 5.61
N ALA A 238 13.91 -12.90 4.50
CA ALA A 238 14.87 -11.80 4.39
C ALA A 238 14.18 -10.45 4.56
N GLY A 239 13.04 -10.22 3.88
CA GLY A 239 12.27 -8.98 3.97
C GLY A 239 11.74 -8.70 5.38
N VAL A 240 11.21 -9.72 6.09
CA VAL A 240 10.75 -9.55 7.47
C VAL A 240 11.91 -9.24 8.41
N ARG A 241 13.07 -9.90 8.26
CA ARG A 241 14.26 -9.60 9.08
C ARG A 241 14.76 -8.17 8.85
N HIS A 242 14.91 -7.76 7.59
CA HIS A 242 15.28 -6.38 7.28
C HIS A 242 14.28 -5.38 7.87
N SER A 243 12.98 -5.71 7.87
CA SER A 243 11.98 -4.86 8.53
C SER A 243 12.18 -4.79 10.05
N ILE A 244 12.55 -5.89 10.70
CA ILE A 244 12.89 -5.91 12.13
C ILE A 244 14.14 -5.06 12.40
N ASP A 245 15.14 -5.10 11.52
CA ASP A 245 16.34 -4.27 11.64
C ASP A 245 16.01 -2.78 11.51
N HIS A 246 15.15 -2.39 10.57
CA HIS A 246 14.61 -1.01 10.47
C HIS A 246 13.89 -0.59 11.77
N VAL A 247 13.08 -1.49 12.37
CA VAL A 247 12.40 -1.23 13.65
C VAL A 247 13.42 -1.00 14.77
N ARG A 248 14.43 -1.86 14.89
CA ARG A 248 15.47 -1.77 15.91
C ARG A 248 16.36 -0.55 15.75
N ALA A 249 16.69 -0.18 14.52
CA ALA A 249 17.48 1.00 14.19
C ALA A 249 16.72 2.31 14.38
N ARG A 250 15.42 2.27 14.72
CA ARG A 250 14.53 3.44 14.78
C ARG A 250 14.52 4.23 13.47
N ASP A 251 14.53 3.52 12.36
CA ASP A 251 14.58 4.08 11.03
C ASP A 251 13.35 4.97 10.76
N PRO A 252 13.51 6.15 10.15
CA PRO A 252 12.41 7.01 9.74
C PRO A 252 11.35 6.35 8.85
N ALA A 253 11.66 5.24 8.19
CA ALA A 253 10.66 4.43 7.48
C ALA A 253 9.46 4.05 8.36
N ILE A 254 9.72 3.69 9.64
CA ILE A 254 8.65 3.35 10.60
C ILE A 254 7.82 4.57 10.95
N LEU A 255 8.48 5.72 11.18
CA LEU A 255 7.76 6.98 11.42
C LEU A 255 6.89 7.35 10.22
N GLY A 256 7.36 7.08 9.00
CA GLY A 256 6.58 7.21 7.76
C GLY A 256 5.32 6.33 7.77
N SER A 257 5.46 5.06 8.16
CA SER A 257 4.32 4.13 8.25
C SER A 257 3.34 4.53 9.38
N ILE A 258 3.84 4.86 10.56
CA ILE A 258 3.02 5.35 11.68
C ILE A 258 2.29 6.63 11.26
N GLY A 259 2.99 7.59 10.66
CA GLY A 259 2.40 8.84 10.17
C GLY A 259 1.30 8.58 9.14
N TYR A 260 1.54 7.69 8.19
CA TYR A 260 0.54 7.29 7.19
C TYR A 260 -0.76 6.82 7.85
N TRP A 261 -0.70 5.85 8.76
CA TRP A 261 -1.89 5.30 9.42
C TRP A 261 -2.51 6.28 10.42
N ALA A 262 -1.71 6.95 11.24
CA ALA A 262 -2.19 7.89 12.24
C ALA A 262 -2.93 9.08 11.60
N PHE A 263 -2.37 9.66 10.53
CA PHE A 263 -3.04 10.75 9.83
C PHE A 263 -4.26 10.28 9.03
N ASN A 264 -4.30 9.05 8.51
CA ASN A 264 -5.53 8.49 7.94
C ASN A 264 -6.65 8.37 8.99
N ILE A 265 -6.31 7.90 10.20
CA ILE A 265 -7.25 7.84 11.32
C ILE A 265 -7.66 9.27 11.74
N ALA A 266 -6.73 10.23 11.71
CA ALA A 266 -7.03 11.64 11.99
C ALA A 266 -7.97 12.26 10.95
N VAL A 267 -7.87 11.89 9.66
CA VAL A 267 -8.85 12.28 8.62
C VAL A 267 -10.24 11.78 9.01
N LEU A 268 -10.36 10.52 9.41
CA LEU A 268 -11.65 9.95 9.83
C LEU A 268 -12.18 10.63 11.10
N TRP A 269 -11.30 10.90 12.07
CA TRP A 269 -11.67 11.66 13.27
C TRP A 269 -12.19 13.05 12.94
N ALA A 270 -11.50 13.80 12.07
CA ALA A 270 -11.95 15.10 11.62
C ALA A 270 -13.26 15.02 10.84
N SER A 271 -13.48 13.95 10.07
CA SER A 271 -14.73 13.69 9.37
C SER A 271 -15.89 13.48 10.35
N PHE A 272 -15.69 12.74 11.45
CA PHE A 272 -16.71 12.64 12.52
C PHE A 272 -17.00 13.99 13.15
N ARG A 273 -15.93 14.74 13.50
CA ARG A 273 -16.05 16.06 14.14
C ARG A 273 -16.74 17.11 13.27
N ALA A 274 -16.67 16.94 11.95
CA ALA A 274 -17.35 17.83 11.01
C ALA A 274 -18.90 17.74 11.10
N PHE A 275 -19.43 16.58 11.52
CA PHE A 275 -20.86 16.30 11.51
C PHE A 275 -21.45 15.99 12.88
N GLY A 276 -20.62 15.87 13.91
CA GLY A 276 -21.08 15.54 15.25
C GLY A 276 -19.93 15.21 16.21
N GLU A 277 -20.21 14.35 17.17
CA GLU A 277 -19.20 13.90 18.11
C GLU A 277 -18.47 12.66 17.60
N ALA A 278 -17.14 12.72 17.66
CA ALA A 278 -16.32 11.55 17.33
C ALA A 278 -16.47 10.49 18.44
N PRO A 279 -16.52 9.21 18.09
CA PRO A 279 -16.51 8.15 19.09
C PRO A 279 -15.21 8.15 19.90
N PRO A 280 -15.15 7.45 21.05
CA PRO A 280 -13.93 7.29 21.82
C PRO A 280 -12.78 6.85 20.92
N TRP A 281 -11.56 7.37 21.16
CA TRP A 281 -10.42 7.19 20.26
C TRP A 281 -10.12 5.70 19.93
N ALA A 282 -10.30 4.80 20.91
CA ALA A 282 -10.06 3.38 20.70
C ALA A 282 -11.12 2.74 19.78
N VAL A 283 -12.38 3.18 19.88
CA VAL A 283 -13.46 2.78 18.98
C VAL A 283 -13.20 3.32 17.57
N LEU A 284 -12.77 4.58 17.47
CA LEU A 284 -12.41 5.20 16.19
C LEU A 284 -11.30 4.43 15.48
N VAL A 285 -10.22 4.15 16.20
CA VAL A 285 -9.08 3.37 15.67
C VAL A 285 -9.54 1.97 15.27
N MET A 286 -10.28 1.29 16.14
CA MET A 286 -10.69 -0.09 15.87
C MET A 286 -11.68 -0.17 14.71
N GLY A 287 -12.68 0.72 14.64
CA GLY A 287 -13.62 0.81 13.54
C GLY A 287 -12.93 1.09 12.20
N PHE A 288 -11.92 1.97 12.20
CA PHE A 288 -11.06 2.21 11.05
C PHE A 288 -10.32 0.94 10.61
N LEU A 289 -9.59 0.31 11.54
CA LEU A 289 -8.77 -0.87 11.24
C LEU A 289 -9.64 -2.06 10.77
N VAL A 290 -10.78 -2.31 11.43
CA VAL A 290 -11.73 -3.35 11.00
C VAL A 290 -12.28 -3.05 9.61
N GLY A 291 -12.69 -1.79 9.37
CA GLY A 291 -13.17 -1.38 8.05
C GLY A 291 -12.15 -1.60 6.95
N MET A 292 -10.88 -1.31 7.21
CA MET A 292 -9.79 -1.52 6.25
C MET A 292 -9.56 -2.99 5.89
N LEU A 293 -10.01 -3.98 6.68
CA LEU A 293 -10.02 -5.39 6.28
C LEU A 293 -10.89 -5.63 5.04
N GLY A 294 -11.82 -4.72 4.72
CA GLY A 294 -12.59 -4.75 3.48
C GLY A 294 -11.71 -4.73 2.20
N ASN A 295 -10.45 -4.28 2.29
CA ASN A 295 -9.48 -4.39 1.20
C ASN A 295 -9.06 -5.84 0.88
N LEU A 296 -9.31 -6.81 1.76
CA LEU A 296 -9.10 -8.23 1.48
C LEU A 296 -10.10 -8.76 0.45
N LEU A 297 -11.25 -8.09 0.29
CA LEU A 297 -12.18 -8.41 -0.78
C LEU A 297 -11.61 -7.91 -2.10
N PRO A 298 -11.68 -8.71 -3.19
CA PRO A 298 -11.12 -8.35 -4.49
C PRO A 298 -12.02 -7.32 -5.21
N LEU A 299 -12.30 -6.21 -4.52
CA LEU A 299 -13.11 -5.11 -5.05
C LEU A 299 -12.20 -3.97 -5.55
N PRO A 300 -12.53 -3.33 -6.68
CA PRO A 300 -11.75 -2.22 -7.21
C PRO A 300 -11.59 -1.11 -6.16
N GLY A 301 -10.35 -0.80 -5.77
CA GLY A 301 -10.07 0.22 -4.77
C GLY A 301 -10.69 0.00 -3.38
N GLY A 302 -11.15 -1.23 -3.09
CA GLY A 302 -11.85 -1.55 -1.84
C GLY A 302 -13.22 -0.88 -1.70
N VAL A 303 -13.76 -0.32 -2.79
CA VAL A 303 -15.06 0.40 -2.76
C VAL A 303 -16.18 -0.56 -2.42
N GLY A 304 -17.03 -0.18 -1.48
CA GLY A 304 -18.09 -1.02 -0.90
C GLY A 304 -17.59 -1.93 0.22
N GLY A 305 -16.44 -2.58 0.08
CA GLY A 305 -15.88 -3.44 1.13
C GLY A 305 -15.34 -2.65 2.32
N VAL A 306 -14.50 -1.65 2.05
CA VAL A 306 -13.96 -0.76 3.09
C VAL A 306 -15.04 0.15 3.64
N ASP A 307 -15.87 0.74 2.77
CA ASP A 307 -16.92 1.66 3.16
C ASP A 307 -17.95 0.96 4.04
N GLY A 308 -18.52 -0.15 3.55
CA GLY A 308 -19.48 -0.96 4.30
C GLY A 308 -18.88 -1.59 5.56
N GLY A 309 -17.61 -2.01 5.50
CA GLY A 309 -16.89 -2.54 6.65
C GLY A 309 -16.68 -1.50 7.76
N MET A 310 -16.32 -0.26 7.42
CA MET A 310 -16.21 0.83 8.40
C MET A 310 -17.56 1.22 8.98
N ILE A 311 -18.56 1.47 8.12
CA ILE A 311 -19.91 1.84 8.55
C ILE A 311 -20.46 0.75 9.47
N GLY A 312 -20.40 -0.52 9.04
CA GLY A 312 -20.88 -1.64 9.86
C GLY A 312 -20.10 -1.80 11.18
N ALA A 313 -18.80 -1.54 11.19
CA ALA A 313 -18.01 -1.56 12.41
C ALA A 313 -18.45 -0.46 13.39
N PHE A 314 -18.62 0.79 12.93
CA PHE A 314 -19.07 1.89 13.80
C PHE A 314 -20.48 1.68 14.33
N ILE A 315 -21.40 1.22 13.51
CA ILE A 315 -22.76 0.84 13.95
C ILE A 315 -22.69 -0.29 15.00
N GLY A 316 -21.86 -1.30 14.75
CA GLY A 316 -21.63 -2.39 15.70
C GLY A 316 -20.97 -1.96 17.01
N PHE A 317 -20.26 -0.84 17.04
CA PHE A 317 -19.77 -0.17 18.25
C PHE A 317 -20.81 0.77 18.89
N GLY A 318 -22.01 0.89 18.32
CA GLY A 318 -23.09 1.72 18.86
C GLY A 318 -23.03 3.20 18.45
N VAL A 319 -22.29 3.52 17.39
CA VAL A 319 -22.30 4.87 16.79
C VAL A 319 -23.60 5.04 15.99
N ASP A 320 -24.19 6.23 16.01
CA ASP A 320 -25.37 6.58 15.22
C ASP A 320 -25.16 6.27 13.74
N ASP A 321 -26.13 5.58 13.14
CA ASP A 321 -26.04 5.07 11.76
C ASP A 321 -25.80 6.21 10.75
N GLY A 322 -26.56 7.30 10.88
CA GLY A 322 -26.45 8.45 9.99
C GLY A 322 -25.10 9.15 10.12
N LEU A 323 -24.60 9.32 11.35
CA LEU A 323 -23.30 9.91 11.60
C LEU A 323 -22.17 9.01 11.08
N ALA A 324 -22.24 7.69 11.29
CA ALA A 324 -21.26 6.74 10.78
C ALA A 324 -21.18 6.78 9.24
N VAL A 325 -22.33 6.80 8.56
CA VAL A 325 -22.38 6.88 7.09
C VAL A 325 -21.74 8.17 6.59
N VAL A 326 -22.16 9.34 7.10
CA VAL A 326 -21.65 10.64 6.63
C VAL A 326 -20.15 10.79 6.91
N ALA A 327 -19.70 10.42 8.10
CA ALA A 327 -18.30 10.51 8.48
C ALA A 327 -17.40 9.60 7.63
N VAL A 328 -17.82 8.35 7.40
CA VAL A 328 -17.04 7.40 6.57
C VAL A 328 -17.02 7.84 5.10
N LEU A 329 -18.14 8.29 4.53
CA LEU A 329 -18.17 8.78 3.15
C LEU A 329 -17.30 10.03 2.99
N THR A 330 -17.32 10.94 3.95
CA THR A 330 -16.45 12.13 3.97
C THR A 330 -14.99 11.72 4.09
N TYR A 331 -14.64 10.82 5.00
CA TYR A 331 -13.29 10.24 5.06
C TYR A 331 -12.85 9.69 3.69
N ARG A 332 -13.71 8.93 3.01
CA ARG A 332 -13.40 8.36 1.69
C ARG A 332 -13.23 9.44 0.62
N ALA A 333 -13.99 10.53 0.70
CA ALA A 333 -13.81 11.66 -0.20
C ALA A 333 -12.39 12.23 -0.08
N PHE A 334 -11.92 12.46 1.14
CA PHE A 334 -10.58 13.01 1.40
C PHE A 334 -9.45 12.00 1.23
N ALA A 335 -9.56 10.82 1.83
CA ALA A 335 -8.47 9.86 1.88
C ALA A 335 -8.35 8.99 0.61
N PHE A 336 -9.42 8.85 -0.17
CA PHE A 336 -9.44 7.99 -1.35
C PHE A 336 -9.65 8.79 -2.65
N TRP A 337 -10.75 9.53 -2.78
CA TRP A 337 -11.10 10.15 -4.06
C TRP A 337 -10.23 11.37 -4.38
N LEU A 338 -10.08 12.28 -3.44
CA LEU A 338 -9.31 13.50 -3.65
C LEU A 338 -7.84 13.23 -4.06
N PRO A 339 -7.09 12.34 -3.41
CA PRO A 339 -5.70 12.04 -3.79
C PRO A 339 -5.57 11.27 -5.11
N THR A 340 -6.65 10.70 -5.63
CA THR A 340 -6.63 10.03 -6.93
C THR A 340 -6.40 11.04 -8.07
N ILE A 341 -6.83 12.29 -7.91
CA ILE A 341 -6.63 13.36 -8.90
C ILE A 341 -5.12 13.67 -9.07
N PRO A 342 -4.39 14.11 -8.02
CA PRO A 342 -2.95 14.32 -8.15
C PRO A 342 -2.20 13.03 -8.47
N GLY A 343 -2.70 11.86 -8.07
CA GLY A 343 -2.14 10.57 -8.46
C GLY A 343 -2.23 10.29 -9.95
N ALA A 344 -3.35 10.63 -10.59
CA ALA A 344 -3.49 10.54 -12.05
C ALA A 344 -2.54 11.51 -12.76
N VAL A 345 -2.39 12.74 -12.27
CA VAL A 345 -1.43 13.72 -12.81
C VAL A 345 0.00 13.17 -12.65
N ALA A 346 0.35 12.65 -11.48
CA ALA A 346 1.64 12.04 -11.20
C ALA A 346 1.94 10.86 -12.14
N PHE A 347 0.94 10.06 -12.52
CA PHE A 347 1.11 8.98 -13.48
C PHE A 347 1.58 9.48 -14.86
N PHE A 348 0.99 10.56 -15.35
CA PHE A 348 1.43 11.16 -16.63
C PHE A 348 2.81 11.82 -16.52
N GLN A 349 3.12 12.45 -15.39
CA GLN A 349 4.44 13.03 -15.13
C GLN A 349 5.50 11.94 -15.08
N LEU A 350 5.24 10.84 -14.37
CA LEU A 350 6.13 9.70 -14.23
C LEU A 350 6.47 9.07 -15.59
N ARG A 351 5.50 8.95 -16.50
CA ARG A 351 5.77 8.49 -17.88
C ARG A 351 6.80 9.36 -18.59
N ARG A 352 6.71 10.68 -18.44
CA ARG A 352 7.67 11.62 -19.03
C ARG A 352 9.05 11.51 -18.35
N THR A 353 9.08 11.33 -17.05
CA THR A 353 10.30 11.16 -16.27
C THR A 353 11.05 9.90 -16.70
N VAL A 354 10.35 8.77 -16.82
CA VAL A 354 10.94 7.50 -17.27
C VAL A 354 11.41 7.58 -18.73
N ALA A 355 10.69 8.28 -19.61
CA ALA A 355 11.13 8.50 -21.00
C ALA A 355 12.47 9.26 -21.04
N ARG A 356 12.62 10.33 -20.24
CA ARG A 356 13.89 11.07 -20.13
C ARG A 356 15.03 10.19 -19.63
N TRP A 357 14.81 9.36 -18.62
CA TRP A 357 15.84 8.42 -18.13
C TRP A 357 16.30 7.44 -19.20
N ARG A 358 15.42 7.04 -20.11
CA ARG A 358 15.77 6.19 -21.26
C ARG A 358 16.67 6.95 -22.24
N GLU A 359 16.29 8.17 -22.61
CA GLU A 359 17.08 9.02 -23.52
C GLU A 359 18.49 9.31 -22.96
N GLU A 360 18.59 9.63 -21.67
CA GLU A 360 19.88 9.87 -20.99
C GLU A 360 20.79 8.65 -21.01
N ARG A 361 20.24 7.45 -20.77
CA ARG A 361 20.99 6.19 -20.84
C ARG A 361 21.46 5.87 -22.25
N ASP A 362 20.59 6.04 -23.25
CA ASP A 362 20.92 5.78 -24.65
C ASP A 362 22.02 6.75 -25.13
N HIS A 363 21.97 8.00 -24.68
CA HIS A 363 23.01 8.99 -24.98
C HIS A 363 24.35 8.61 -24.32
N GLY A 364 24.34 8.21 -23.05
CA GLY A 364 25.53 7.76 -22.33
C GLY A 364 26.17 6.52 -22.96
N ARG A 365 25.36 5.55 -23.41
CA ARG A 365 25.86 4.34 -24.12
C ARG A 365 26.52 4.71 -25.45
N ARG A 366 25.92 5.62 -26.24
CA ARG A 366 26.50 6.09 -27.51
C ARG A 366 27.82 6.80 -27.31
N THR A 367 27.90 7.67 -26.31
CA THR A 367 29.15 8.40 -25.99
C THR A 367 30.30 7.46 -25.58
N THR A 368 29.96 6.46 -24.75
CA THR A 368 30.94 5.44 -24.30
C THR A 368 31.38 4.53 -25.45
N ALA A 369 30.43 4.16 -26.35
CA ALA A 369 30.76 3.37 -27.53
C ALA A 369 31.68 4.13 -28.51
N MET A 370 31.42 5.42 -28.75
CA MET A 370 32.26 6.27 -29.57
C MET A 370 33.67 6.46 -28.97
N ALA A 371 33.76 6.63 -27.64
CA ALA A 371 35.03 6.75 -26.95
C ALA A 371 35.88 5.45 -27.06
N ARG A 372 35.25 4.28 -27.04
CA ARG A 372 35.92 2.97 -27.22
C ARG A 372 36.31 2.68 -28.67
N ALA A 373 35.56 3.22 -29.63
CA ALA A 373 35.87 3.02 -31.06
C ALA A 373 36.96 3.97 -31.60
N GLY A 374 37.21 5.06 -30.87
CA GLY A 374 38.26 6.05 -31.20
C GLY A 374 39.59 5.86 -30.45
N ALA A 375 39.66 4.88 -29.53
CA ALA A 375 40.87 4.46 -28.82
C ALA A 375 41.43 3.15 -29.41
#